data_e5b953c2ca6a551667ea552acb86457e
#
_entry.id   e5b953c2ca6a551667ea552acb86457e
#
_cell.length_a   1.000
_cell.length_b   1.000
_cell.length_c   1.000
_cell.angle_alpha   90.00
_cell.angle_beta   90.00
_cell.angle_gamma   90.00
#
_symmetry.space_group_name_H-M   'P 1'
#
loop_
_entity.id
_entity.type
_entity.pdbx_description
1 polymer ?
#
loop_
_entity_poly.entity_id
_entity_poly.type
_entity_poly.pdbx_seq_one_letter_code
_entity_poly.pdbx_strand_id
1 'polypeptide(L)'
;MDNKTYNIDLQDFRTIGAKVFTTRPRGIEVRTKSNIDILEPQYDKITITIPVDISSINPSFLEEFFENIVMKLGEIGFYQKFSFINEGRYKIETDLTEAVERILREENALS
;
A
#
# COMPACT_ATOMS: atom_id res chain seq x y z
N MET A 1 6.04 22.97 -14.05
CA MET A 1 5.13 22.64 -12.94
C MET A 1 5.80 21.66 -12.01
N ASP A 2 5.74 21.94 -10.74
CA ASP A 2 6.37 21.08 -9.75
C ASP A 2 5.50 19.86 -9.47
N ASN A 3 6.09 18.67 -9.62
CA ASN A 3 5.41 17.44 -9.23
C ASN A 3 5.40 17.36 -7.71
N LYS A 4 4.22 17.14 -7.15
CA LYS A 4 4.06 16.97 -5.71
C LYS A 4 4.20 15.50 -5.35
N THR A 5 5.13 15.18 -4.47
CA THR A 5 5.37 13.83 -3.99
C THR A 5 5.11 13.77 -2.49
N TYR A 6 4.42 12.72 -2.05
CA TYR A 6 4.20 12.46 -0.63
C TYR A 6 4.79 11.11 -0.26
N ASN A 7 5.46 11.04 0.88
CA ASN A 7 6.03 9.80 1.38
C ASN A 7 5.27 9.30 2.60
N ILE A 8 4.85 8.05 2.57
CA ILE A 8 4.26 7.37 3.72
C ILE A 8 5.30 6.35 4.21
N ASP A 9 5.77 6.55 5.44
CA ASP A 9 6.72 5.63 6.06
C ASP A 9 5.94 4.65 6.94
N LEU A 10 5.99 3.37 6.60
CA LEU A 10 5.28 2.35 7.36
C LEU A 10 5.81 2.20 8.78
N GLN A 11 7.01 2.73 9.05
CA GLN A 11 7.55 2.77 10.41
C GLN A 11 6.60 3.50 11.37
N ASP A 12 5.91 4.52 10.88
CA ASP A 12 5.00 5.34 11.70
C ASP A 12 3.74 4.59 12.10
N PHE A 13 3.45 3.48 11.45
CA PHE A 13 2.19 2.74 11.65
C PHE A 13 2.40 1.31 12.14
N ARG A 14 3.63 0.91 12.40
CA ARG A 14 3.91 -0.46 12.84
C ARG A 14 3.64 -0.61 14.33
N THR A 15 3.26 -1.82 14.72
CA THR A 15 3.18 -2.19 16.13
C THR A 15 4.60 -2.30 16.67
N ILE A 16 4.83 -1.76 17.86
CA ILE A 16 6.16 -1.78 18.47
C ILE A 16 6.68 -3.22 18.57
N GLY A 17 7.88 -3.44 18.03
CA GLY A 17 8.52 -4.75 18.04
C GLY A 17 8.07 -5.71 16.96
N ALA A 18 7.01 -5.39 16.22
CA ALA A 18 6.53 -6.26 15.15
C ALA A 18 7.37 -6.07 13.90
N LYS A 19 7.71 -7.17 13.26
CA LYS A 19 8.49 -7.19 12.01
C LYS A 19 7.64 -7.59 10.82
N VAL A 20 6.32 -7.59 11.00
CA VAL A 20 5.38 -7.99 9.95
C VAL A 20 4.18 -7.04 9.96
N PHE A 21 3.57 -6.90 8.80
CA PHE A 21 2.25 -6.31 8.67
C PHE A 21 1.31 -7.41 8.19
N THR A 22 0.31 -7.75 9.00
CA THR A 22 -0.60 -8.85 8.72
C THR A 22 -2.03 -8.44 9.03
N THR A 23 -2.97 -9.25 8.57
CA THR A 23 -4.41 -9.16 8.82
C THR A 23 -5.12 -8.01 8.09
N ARG A 24 -6.36 -8.29 7.72
CA ARG A 24 -7.21 -7.30 7.07
C ARG A 24 -7.57 -6.13 7.99
N PRO A 25 -7.94 -6.37 9.26
CA PRO A 25 -8.23 -5.23 10.17
C PRO A 25 -7.04 -4.30 10.33
N ARG A 26 -5.82 -4.83 10.33
CA ARG A 26 -4.62 -4.01 10.45
C ARG A 26 -4.42 -3.15 9.20
N GLY A 27 -4.71 -3.72 8.02
CA GLY A 27 -4.65 -2.98 6.76
C GLY A 27 -5.64 -1.82 6.75
N ILE A 28 -6.86 -2.06 7.24
CA ILE A 28 -7.87 -1.01 7.36
C ILE A 28 -7.41 0.07 8.33
N GLU A 29 -6.84 -0.33 9.45
CA GLU A 29 -6.36 0.62 10.46
C GLU A 29 -5.27 1.54 9.90
N VAL A 30 -4.29 0.98 9.20
CA VAL A 30 -3.21 1.78 8.62
C VAL A 30 -3.74 2.66 7.48
N ARG A 31 -4.66 2.16 6.69
CA ARG A 31 -5.33 2.97 5.66
C ARG A 31 -5.95 4.21 6.27
N THR A 32 -6.68 4.04 7.36
CA THR A 32 -7.35 5.15 8.04
C THR A 32 -6.37 6.10 8.70
N LYS A 33 -5.42 5.56 9.45
CA LYS A 33 -4.46 6.40 10.20
C LYS A 33 -3.50 7.16 9.30
N SER A 34 -3.11 6.57 8.16
CA SER A 34 -2.21 7.24 7.23
C SER A 34 -2.92 8.28 6.37
N ASN A 35 -4.25 8.28 6.36
CA ASN A 35 -5.07 9.14 5.50
C ASN A 35 -4.73 8.96 4.01
N ILE A 36 -4.30 7.78 3.62
CA ILE A 36 -3.82 7.54 2.25
C ILE A 36 -4.89 7.85 1.20
N ASP A 37 -6.15 7.52 1.47
CA ASP A 37 -7.24 7.78 0.52
C ASP A 37 -7.51 9.27 0.34
N ILE A 38 -7.28 10.07 1.38
CA ILE A 38 -7.46 11.52 1.34
C ILE A 38 -6.26 12.18 0.67
N LEU A 39 -5.06 11.68 0.96
CA LEU A 39 -3.82 12.26 0.45
C LEU A 39 -3.56 11.92 -1.01
N GLU A 40 -3.98 10.73 -1.45
CA GLU A 40 -3.67 10.27 -2.78
C GLU A 40 -4.05 11.28 -3.89
N PRO A 41 -5.27 11.83 -3.93
CA PRO A 41 -5.63 12.76 -5.01
C PRO A 41 -4.93 14.11 -4.92
N GLN A 42 -4.27 14.43 -3.82
CA GLN A 42 -3.58 15.71 -3.63
C GLN A 42 -2.15 15.72 -4.14
N TYR A 43 -1.60 14.55 -4.50
CA TYR A 43 -0.21 14.43 -4.92
C TYR A 43 -0.09 13.71 -6.24
N ASP A 44 0.97 14.02 -6.99
CA ASP A 44 1.23 13.38 -8.28
C ASP A 44 1.87 12.01 -8.12
N LYS A 45 2.70 11.87 -7.10
CA LYS A 45 3.39 10.62 -6.78
C LYS A 45 3.33 10.35 -5.29
N ILE A 46 3.22 9.08 -4.94
CA ILE A 46 3.27 8.66 -3.55
C ILE A 46 4.33 7.57 -3.42
N THR A 47 5.22 7.74 -2.44
CA THR A 47 6.20 6.71 -2.11
C THR A 47 5.83 6.06 -0.79
N ILE A 48 6.04 4.75 -0.71
CA ILE A 48 5.80 3.97 0.50
C ILE A 48 7.16 3.43 0.94
N THR A 49 7.61 3.84 2.12
CA THR A 49 8.88 3.37 2.68
C THR A 49 8.62 2.17 3.59
N ILE A 50 9.34 1.08 3.30
CA ILE A 50 9.25 -0.15 4.08
C ILE A 50 10.47 -0.22 4.99
N PRO A 51 10.27 -0.30 6.32
CA PRO A 51 11.40 -0.34 7.26
C PRO A 51 12.36 -1.50 6.99
N VAL A 52 13.64 -1.28 7.32
CA VAL A 52 14.72 -2.22 7.01
C VAL A 52 14.53 -3.60 7.65
N ASP A 53 13.88 -3.66 8.80
CA ASP A 53 13.73 -4.90 9.57
C ASP A 53 12.39 -5.60 9.36
N ILE A 54 11.56 -5.12 8.45
CA ILE A 54 10.31 -5.81 8.12
C ILE A 54 10.65 -7.09 7.36
N SER A 55 10.10 -8.21 7.85
CA SER A 55 10.34 -9.52 7.24
C SER A 55 9.23 -9.95 6.29
N SER A 56 8.00 -9.47 6.49
CA SER A 56 6.93 -9.76 5.55
C SER A 56 5.76 -8.80 5.69
N ILE A 57 5.04 -8.62 4.59
CA ILE A 57 3.78 -7.89 4.55
C ILE A 57 2.78 -8.80 3.85
N ASN A 58 1.73 -9.20 4.56
CA ASN A 58 0.78 -10.16 4.02
C ASN A 58 -0.09 -9.52 2.94
N PRO A 59 -0.38 -10.25 1.85
CA PRO A 59 -1.28 -9.72 0.81
C PRO A 59 -2.64 -9.25 1.33
N SER A 60 -3.17 -9.89 2.37
CA SER A 60 -4.45 -9.47 2.95
C SER A 60 -4.37 -8.07 3.56
N PHE A 61 -3.23 -7.73 4.17
CA PHE A 61 -2.99 -6.38 4.67
C PHE A 61 -2.96 -5.38 3.51
N LEU A 62 -2.18 -5.69 2.47
CA LEU A 62 -2.02 -4.80 1.32
C LEU A 62 -3.35 -4.62 0.57
N GLU A 63 -4.14 -5.67 0.48
CA GLU A 63 -5.45 -5.65 -0.16
C GLU A 63 -6.35 -4.60 0.48
N GLU A 64 -6.42 -4.59 1.81
CA GLU A 64 -7.22 -3.61 2.52
C GLU A 64 -6.61 -2.22 2.49
N PHE A 65 -5.29 -2.14 2.58
CA PHE A 65 -4.60 -0.85 2.57
C PHE A 65 -4.79 -0.10 1.25
N PHE A 66 -4.71 -0.80 0.13
CA PHE A 66 -4.76 -0.19 -1.20
C PHE A 66 -6.09 -0.35 -1.93
N GLU A 67 -7.09 -1.01 -1.32
CA GLU A 67 -8.32 -1.35 -2.00
C GLU A 67 -8.96 -0.19 -2.76
N ASN A 68 -9.21 0.90 -2.06
CA ASN A 68 -9.91 2.04 -2.67
C ASN A 68 -9.10 2.70 -3.78
N ILE A 69 -7.80 2.75 -3.62
CA ILE A 69 -6.91 3.40 -4.58
C ILE A 69 -6.79 2.56 -5.85
N VAL A 70 -6.59 1.25 -5.70
CA VAL A 70 -6.48 0.36 -6.87
C VAL A 70 -7.79 0.32 -7.64
N MET A 71 -8.92 0.28 -6.94
CA MET A 71 -10.22 0.31 -7.60
C MET A 71 -10.43 1.60 -8.39
N LYS A 72 -9.94 2.71 -7.87
CA LYS A 72 -10.07 4.02 -8.52
C LYS A 72 -9.11 4.19 -9.69
N LEU A 73 -7.85 3.84 -9.51
CA LEU A 73 -6.79 4.10 -10.51
C LEU A 73 -6.61 2.97 -11.52
N GLY A 74 -7.03 1.76 -11.17
CA GLY A 74 -6.73 0.57 -11.95
C GLY A 74 -5.29 0.13 -11.74
N GLU A 75 -4.94 -1.01 -12.32
CA GLU A 75 -3.60 -1.59 -12.15
C GLU A 75 -2.51 -0.66 -12.67
N ILE A 76 -2.65 -0.21 -13.92
CA ILE A 76 -1.65 0.64 -14.55
C ILE A 76 -1.49 1.96 -13.82
N GLY A 77 -2.61 2.62 -13.50
CA GLY A 77 -2.59 3.89 -12.80
C GLY A 77 -1.96 3.79 -11.41
N PHE A 78 -2.26 2.70 -10.71
CA PHE A 78 -1.67 2.47 -9.39
C PHE A 78 -0.15 2.35 -9.48
N TYR A 79 0.36 1.52 -10.37
CA TYR A 79 1.82 1.32 -10.48
C TYR A 79 2.54 2.54 -11.04
N GLN A 80 1.87 3.37 -11.82
CA GLN A 80 2.46 4.60 -12.31
C GLN A 80 2.59 5.65 -11.20
N LYS A 81 1.66 5.65 -10.26
CA LYS A 81 1.62 6.68 -9.21
C LYS A 81 2.41 6.29 -7.96
N PHE A 82 2.43 5.01 -7.61
CA PHE A 82 3.03 4.53 -6.37
C PHE A 82 4.40 3.91 -6.62
N SER A 83 5.36 4.28 -5.76
CA SER A 83 6.70 3.70 -5.74
C SER A 83 6.98 3.21 -4.34
N PHE A 84 7.82 2.18 -4.24
CA PHE A 84 8.12 1.56 -2.96
C PHE A 84 9.61 1.65 -2.69
N ILE A 85 9.96 2.18 -1.52
CA ILE A 85 11.35 2.26 -1.05
C ILE A 85 11.54 1.13 -0.06
N ASN A 86 12.30 0.14 -0.45
CA ASN A 86 12.55 -1.04 0.38
C ASN A 86 14.00 -1.01 0.84
N GLU A 87 14.19 -0.68 2.10
CA GLU A 87 15.53 -0.54 2.67
C GLU A 87 16.11 -1.86 3.17
N GLY A 88 15.29 -2.91 3.26
CA GLY A 88 15.68 -4.19 3.78
C GLY A 88 15.66 -5.31 2.75
N ARG A 89 15.60 -6.54 3.25
CA ARG A 89 15.64 -7.75 2.41
C ARG A 89 14.28 -8.21 1.90
N TYR A 90 13.20 -7.72 2.52
CA TYR A 90 11.87 -8.13 2.11
C TYR A 90 11.56 -7.64 0.70
N LYS A 91 10.98 -8.51 -0.12
CA LYS A 91 10.57 -8.20 -1.49
C LYS A 91 9.06 -8.09 -1.56
N ILE A 92 8.54 -6.87 -1.72
CA ILE A 92 7.10 -6.63 -1.71
C ILE A 92 6.42 -7.05 -3.02
N GLU A 93 7.16 -7.14 -4.12
CA GLU A 93 6.60 -7.26 -5.46
C GLU A 93 5.60 -8.40 -5.61
N THR A 94 5.93 -9.59 -5.12
CA THR A 94 5.05 -10.75 -5.24
C THR A 94 3.76 -10.56 -4.44
N ASP A 95 3.89 -10.12 -3.19
CA ASP A 95 2.74 -9.93 -2.32
C ASP A 95 1.86 -8.79 -2.79
N LEU A 96 2.48 -7.73 -3.30
CA LEU A 96 1.75 -6.59 -3.86
C LEU A 96 0.96 -6.99 -5.10
N THR A 97 1.60 -7.73 -6.00
CA THR A 97 0.93 -8.22 -7.22
C THR A 97 -0.29 -9.06 -6.85
N GLU A 98 -0.14 -9.95 -5.88
CA GLU A 98 -1.26 -10.78 -5.43
C GLU A 98 -2.40 -9.94 -4.86
N ALA A 99 -2.06 -8.93 -4.04
CA ALA A 99 -3.07 -8.05 -3.45
C ALA A 99 -3.81 -7.27 -4.53
N VAL A 100 -3.10 -6.70 -5.49
CA VAL A 100 -3.70 -5.93 -6.58
C VAL A 100 -4.63 -6.82 -7.42
N GLU A 101 -4.18 -8.04 -7.74
CA GLU A 101 -5.00 -8.98 -8.49
C GLU A 101 -6.29 -9.33 -7.74
N ARG A 102 -6.20 -9.53 -6.43
CA ARG A 102 -7.39 -9.83 -5.63
C ARG A 102 -8.39 -8.69 -5.62
N ILE A 103 -7.90 -7.45 -5.45
CA ILE A 103 -8.77 -6.27 -5.47
C ILE A 103 -9.51 -6.17 -6.79
N LEU A 104 -8.79 -6.30 -7.90
CA LEU A 104 -9.39 -6.18 -9.23
C LEU A 104 -10.35 -7.32 -9.56
N ARG A 105 -10.05 -8.52 -9.05
CA ARG A 105 -10.93 -9.68 -9.24
C ARG A 105 -12.27 -9.48 -8.51
N GLU A 106 -12.23 -8.96 -7.28
CA GLU A 106 -13.44 -8.70 -6.52
C GLU A 106 -14.29 -7.61 -7.18
N GLU A 107 -13.66 -6.55 -7.67
CA GLU A 107 -14.34 -5.49 -8.40
C GLU A 107 -15.05 -6.06 -9.64
N ASN A 108 -14.35 -6.88 -10.41
CA ASN A 108 -14.91 -7.48 -11.61
C ASN A 108 -16.07 -8.41 -11.30
N ALA A 109 -16.03 -9.12 -10.17
CA ALA A 109 -17.09 -10.01 -9.76
C ALA A 109 -18.36 -9.27 -9.38
N LEU A 110 -18.23 -8.01 -8.94
CA LEU A 110 -19.37 -7.18 -8.53
C LEU A 110 -19.97 -6.37 -9.68
N SER A 111 -19.26 -6.29 -10.78
CA SER A 111 -19.71 -5.48 -11.93
C SER A 111 -20.60 -6.24 -12.91
#